data_91fca30119e7e96b67277556a32c1226
#
_entry.id   91fca30119e7e96b67277556a32c1226
#
_cell.length_a   1.000
_cell.length_b   1.000
_cell.length_c   1.000
_cell.angle_alpha   90.00
_cell.angle_beta   90.00
_cell.angle_gamma   90.00
#
_symmetry.space_group_name_H-M   'P 1'
#
loop_
_entity.id
_entity.type
_entity.pdbx_description
1 polymer ?
#
loop_
_entity_poly.entity_id
_entity_poly.type
_entity_poly.pdbx_seq_one_letter_code
_entity_poly.pdbx_strand_id
1 'polypeptide(L)'
;MIGLDFILLILFICLTIGIITVGLLIWKGIIEKSPNFISRILFGLLFGFILFIIITFPSIVLYGVILWIHSFNSTFVLFDSKMNLYLFSLMVSILAFIYMFIFVMLLKIAVIKYGFKPMFSMIAEFILEFSALYLSLSYLSNEVFNTIDLSLTGKIVITVLFTLIFSGMENLMNQIDILQKNKRENPRLS
;
A
#
# COMPACT_ATOMS: atom_id res chain seq x y z
N MET A 1 -10.80 -17.64 -14.54
CA MET A 1 -11.39 -16.46 -15.20
C MET A 1 -11.67 -15.35 -14.20
N ILE A 2 -12.34 -15.59 -13.07
CA ILE A 2 -12.75 -14.57 -12.08
C ILE A 2 -11.59 -13.63 -11.61
N GLY A 3 -10.38 -14.15 -11.49
CA GLY A 3 -9.27 -13.34 -10.97
C GLY A 3 -8.71 -12.30 -11.94
N LEU A 4 -8.66 -12.61 -13.25
CA LEU A 4 -8.20 -11.65 -14.25
C LEU A 4 -9.20 -10.51 -14.42
N ASP A 5 -10.49 -10.85 -14.42
CA ASP A 5 -11.58 -9.89 -14.52
C ASP A 5 -11.56 -8.92 -13.35
N PHE A 6 -11.24 -9.40 -12.13
CA PHE A 6 -11.12 -8.58 -10.93
C PHE A 6 -9.92 -7.60 -11.00
N ILE A 7 -8.77 -8.06 -11.49
CA ILE A 7 -7.59 -7.18 -11.67
C ILE A 7 -7.88 -6.09 -12.72
N LEU A 8 -8.52 -6.47 -13.83
CA LEU A 8 -8.93 -5.52 -14.85
C LEU A 8 -9.95 -4.51 -14.33
N LEU A 9 -10.87 -4.94 -13.47
CA LEU A 9 -11.82 -4.05 -12.80
C LEU A 9 -11.10 -3.02 -11.92
N ILE A 10 -10.13 -3.44 -11.10
CA ILE A 10 -9.34 -2.53 -10.28
C ILE A 10 -8.56 -1.54 -11.14
N LEU A 11 -7.92 -2.02 -12.22
CA LEU A 11 -7.22 -1.17 -13.17
C LEU A 11 -8.18 -0.10 -13.75
N PHE A 12 -9.36 -0.52 -14.21
CA PHE A 12 -10.38 0.38 -14.75
C PHE A 12 -10.82 1.43 -13.73
N ILE A 13 -11.07 1.02 -12.48
CA ILE A 13 -11.42 1.92 -11.39
C ILE A 13 -10.29 2.94 -11.15
N CYS A 14 -9.04 2.48 -11.05
CA CYS A 14 -7.89 3.37 -10.84
C CYS A 14 -7.72 4.39 -11.97
N LEU A 15 -7.87 3.96 -13.23
CA LEU A 15 -7.80 4.85 -14.40
C LEU A 15 -8.93 5.91 -14.37
N THR A 16 -10.13 5.49 -14.01
CA THR A 16 -11.28 6.40 -13.88
C THR A 16 -11.05 7.44 -12.78
N ILE A 17 -10.60 6.99 -11.60
CA ILE A 17 -10.25 7.88 -10.48
C ILE A 17 -9.14 8.85 -10.90
N GLY A 18 -8.13 8.37 -11.64
CA GLY A 18 -7.05 9.21 -12.13
C GLY A 18 -7.53 10.35 -13.03
N ILE A 19 -8.41 10.06 -13.97
CA ILE A 19 -9.01 11.08 -14.88
C ILE A 19 -9.83 12.09 -14.06
N ILE A 20 -10.68 11.62 -13.14
CA ILE A 20 -11.52 12.48 -12.29
C ILE A 20 -10.63 13.39 -11.43
N THR A 21 -9.61 12.83 -10.78
CA THR A 21 -8.71 13.58 -9.90
C THR A 21 -7.98 14.68 -10.65
N VAL A 22 -7.40 14.37 -11.80
CA VAL A 22 -6.72 15.37 -12.64
C VAL A 22 -7.71 16.45 -13.12
N GLY A 23 -8.94 16.06 -13.49
CA GLY A 23 -10.00 17.02 -13.84
C GLY A 23 -10.33 17.98 -12.70
N LEU A 24 -10.44 17.47 -11.47
CA LEU A 24 -10.68 18.28 -10.27
C LEU A 24 -9.50 19.21 -9.94
N LEU A 25 -8.26 18.73 -10.09
CA LEU A 25 -7.05 19.54 -9.84
C LEU A 25 -6.92 20.70 -10.84
N ILE A 26 -7.26 20.45 -12.11
CA ILE A 26 -7.33 21.50 -13.13
C ILE A 26 -8.44 22.49 -12.83
N TRP A 27 -9.63 21.99 -12.43
CA TRP A 27 -10.76 22.84 -12.07
C TRP A 27 -10.46 23.77 -10.88
N LYS A 28 -9.73 23.26 -9.87
CA LYS A 28 -9.27 24.05 -8.72
C LYS A 28 -8.07 24.97 -9.03
N GLY A 29 -7.52 24.96 -10.24
CA GLY A 29 -6.36 25.76 -10.61
C GLY A 29 -5.03 25.32 -9.98
N ILE A 30 -4.98 24.09 -9.41
CA ILE A 30 -3.76 23.54 -8.81
C ILE A 30 -2.78 23.10 -9.89
N ILE A 31 -3.31 22.62 -11.02
CA ILE A 31 -2.54 22.26 -12.22
C ILE A 31 -2.93 23.21 -13.34
N GLU A 32 -1.93 23.71 -14.07
CA GLU A 32 -2.14 24.56 -15.23
C GLU A 32 -2.99 23.84 -16.29
N LYS A 33 -3.91 24.59 -16.88
CA LYS A 33 -4.82 24.09 -17.89
C LYS A 33 -4.05 23.82 -19.19
N SER A 34 -3.64 22.56 -19.42
CA SER A 34 -3.09 22.18 -20.73
C SER A 34 -4.05 22.56 -21.87
N PRO A 35 -3.57 23.14 -22.97
CA PRO A 35 -4.40 23.55 -24.10
C PRO A 35 -5.11 22.37 -24.77
N ASN A 36 -4.50 21.17 -24.78
CA ASN A 36 -5.03 20.00 -25.47
C ASN A 36 -5.85 19.09 -24.54
N PHE A 37 -7.09 18.81 -24.92
CA PHE A 37 -7.98 17.87 -24.24
C PHE A 37 -7.35 16.46 -24.12
N ILE A 38 -6.69 15.99 -25.18
CA ILE A 38 -6.01 14.69 -25.23
C ILE A 38 -4.92 14.61 -24.16
N SER A 39 -4.10 15.68 -24.00
CA SER A 39 -3.04 15.72 -22.98
C SER A 39 -3.58 15.59 -21.55
N ARG A 40 -4.78 16.13 -21.27
CA ARG A 40 -5.41 16.01 -19.95
C ARG A 40 -5.85 14.59 -19.66
N ILE A 41 -6.46 13.93 -20.66
CA ILE A 41 -6.86 12.52 -20.53
C ILE A 41 -5.63 11.64 -20.34
N LEU A 42 -4.58 11.85 -21.13
CA LEU A 42 -3.33 11.08 -21.03
C LEU A 42 -2.67 11.24 -19.67
N PHE A 43 -2.66 12.45 -19.11
CA PHE A 43 -2.15 12.72 -17.78
C PHE A 43 -3.02 12.06 -16.69
N GLY A 44 -4.34 12.06 -16.86
CA GLY A 44 -5.26 11.34 -15.96
C GLY A 44 -5.06 9.83 -16.00
N LEU A 45 -4.88 9.24 -17.18
CA LEU A 45 -4.58 7.82 -17.35
C LEU A 45 -3.25 7.44 -16.71
N LEU A 46 -2.20 8.25 -16.91
CA LEU A 46 -0.88 8.04 -16.29
C LEU A 46 -0.98 8.09 -14.77
N PHE A 47 -1.70 9.05 -14.22
CA PHE A 47 -1.93 9.16 -12.78
C PHE A 47 -2.70 7.96 -12.24
N GLY A 48 -3.75 7.51 -12.95
CA GLY A 48 -4.51 6.31 -12.60
C GLY A 48 -3.66 5.03 -12.66
N PHE A 49 -2.75 4.93 -13.64
CA PHE A 49 -1.82 3.81 -13.74
C PHE A 49 -0.81 3.79 -12.58
N ILE A 50 -0.31 4.96 -12.16
CA ILE A 50 0.54 5.07 -10.97
C ILE A 50 -0.22 4.62 -9.72
N LEU A 51 -1.48 5.04 -9.55
CA LEU A 51 -2.33 4.58 -8.44
C LEU A 51 -2.51 3.05 -8.46
N PHE A 52 -2.72 2.46 -9.63
CA PHE A 52 -2.80 1.02 -9.78
C PHE A 52 -1.52 0.32 -9.33
N ILE A 53 -0.34 0.83 -9.71
CA ILE A 53 0.95 0.28 -9.26
C ILE A 53 1.10 0.40 -7.73
N ILE A 54 0.75 1.56 -7.15
CA ILE A 54 0.82 1.78 -5.70
C ILE A 54 -0.05 0.78 -4.92
N ILE A 55 -1.21 0.41 -5.46
CA ILE A 55 -2.12 -0.55 -4.83
C ILE A 55 -1.64 -1.99 -5.05
N THR A 56 -1.16 -2.33 -6.25
CA THR A 56 -0.80 -3.71 -6.59
C THR A 56 0.58 -4.12 -6.11
N PHE A 57 1.52 -3.18 -5.98
CA PHE A 57 2.89 -3.48 -5.53
C PHE A 57 2.91 -4.11 -4.12
N PRO A 58 2.25 -3.55 -3.08
CA PRO A 58 2.18 -4.19 -1.77
C PRO A 58 1.55 -5.58 -1.82
N SER A 59 0.56 -5.79 -2.68
CA SER A 59 -0.10 -7.10 -2.80
C SER A 59 0.82 -8.18 -3.37
N ILE A 60 1.69 -7.81 -4.32
CA ILE A 60 2.70 -8.72 -4.88
C ILE A 60 3.72 -9.10 -3.81
N VAL A 61 4.17 -8.13 -3.02
CA VAL A 61 5.11 -8.38 -1.90
C VAL A 61 4.46 -9.27 -0.86
N LEU A 62 3.22 -8.99 -0.46
CA LEU A 62 2.47 -9.80 0.51
C LEU A 62 2.27 -11.24 0.00
N TYR A 63 1.88 -11.39 -1.25
CA TYR A 63 1.76 -12.69 -1.92
C TYR A 63 3.09 -13.47 -1.85
N GLY A 64 4.20 -12.81 -2.16
CA GLY A 64 5.54 -13.41 -2.08
C GLY A 64 5.91 -13.83 -0.66
N VAL A 65 5.64 -12.98 0.34
CA VAL A 65 5.86 -13.30 1.77
C VAL A 65 5.04 -14.50 2.20
N ILE A 66 3.77 -14.58 1.83
CA ILE A 66 2.89 -15.71 2.18
C ILE A 66 3.40 -17.00 1.52
N LEU A 67 3.76 -16.96 0.23
CA LEU A 67 4.33 -18.13 -0.46
C LEU A 67 5.65 -18.58 0.18
N TRP A 68 6.49 -17.63 0.55
CA TRP A 68 7.76 -17.92 1.21
C TRP A 68 7.53 -18.61 2.56
N ILE A 69 6.63 -18.09 3.40
CA ILE A 69 6.27 -18.71 4.68
C ILE A 69 5.67 -20.11 4.49
N HIS A 70 4.77 -20.28 3.51
CA HIS A 70 4.21 -21.59 3.17
C HIS A 70 5.28 -22.61 2.78
N SER A 71 6.34 -22.18 2.09
CA SER A 71 7.46 -23.06 1.73
C SER A 71 8.27 -23.55 2.92
N PHE A 72 8.35 -22.78 4.01
CA PHE A 72 9.01 -23.20 5.25
C PHE A 72 8.12 -24.09 6.11
N ASN A 73 6.85 -23.75 6.23
CA ASN A 73 5.90 -24.53 7.01
C ASN A 73 4.47 -24.34 6.47
N SER A 74 4.00 -25.36 5.78
CA SER A 74 2.65 -25.37 5.18
C SER A 74 1.52 -25.29 6.21
N THR A 75 1.78 -25.58 7.50
CA THR A 75 0.76 -25.47 8.55
C THR A 75 0.42 -24.02 8.92
N PHE A 76 1.25 -23.05 8.55
CA PHE A 76 0.98 -21.64 8.81
C PHE A 76 -0.03 -21.05 7.86
N VAL A 77 -0.06 -21.56 6.61
CA VAL A 77 -0.92 -21.05 5.55
C VAL A 77 -1.38 -22.22 4.68
N LEU A 78 -2.68 -22.44 4.59
CA LEU A 78 -3.30 -23.38 3.67
C LEU A 78 -4.09 -22.58 2.62
N PHE A 79 -3.97 -22.95 1.36
CA PHE A 79 -4.69 -22.33 0.25
C PHE A 79 -4.93 -23.31 -0.90
N ASP A 80 -6.07 -23.18 -1.58
CA ASP A 80 -6.46 -24.07 -2.66
C ASP A 80 -5.77 -23.76 -3.99
N SER A 81 -5.57 -22.46 -4.27
CA SER A 81 -4.96 -22.04 -5.54
C SER A 81 -4.10 -20.77 -5.36
N LYS A 82 -3.03 -20.68 -6.17
CA LYS A 82 -2.17 -19.50 -6.20
C LYS A 82 -2.93 -18.24 -6.63
N MET A 83 -3.95 -18.38 -7.45
CA MET A 83 -4.76 -17.26 -7.91
C MET A 83 -5.64 -16.70 -6.77
N ASN A 84 -6.28 -17.58 -5.98
CA ASN A 84 -7.04 -17.18 -4.81
C ASN A 84 -6.14 -16.50 -3.78
N LEU A 85 -4.92 -17.01 -3.58
CA LEU A 85 -3.95 -16.39 -2.70
C LEU A 85 -3.53 -14.99 -3.18
N TYR A 86 -3.35 -14.80 -4.49
CA TYR A 86 -3.04 -13.47 -5.03
C TYR A 86 -4.20 -12.49 -4.83
N LEU A 87 -5.44 -12.92 -5.10
CA LEU A 87 -6.63 -12.10 -4.86
C LEU A 87 -6.81 -11.75 -3.38
N PHE A 88 -6.57 -12.71 -2.51
CA PHE A 88 -6.55 -12.49 -1.08
C PHE A 88 -5.51 -11.41 -0.69
N SER A 89 -4.27 -11.55 -1.16
CA SER A 89 -3.20 -10.59 -0.90
C SER A 89 -3.55 -9.19 -1.41
N LEU A 90 -4.22 -9.11 -2.56
CA LEU A 90 -4.67 -7.86 -3.15
C LEU A 90 -5.75 -7.20 -2.28
N MET A 91 -6.76 -7.96 -1.84
CA MET A 91 -7.81 -7.44 -0.96
C MET A 91 -7.28 -7.05 0.43
N VAL A 92 -6.36 -7.86 1.00
CA VAL A 92 -5.67 -7.51 2.26
C VAL A 92 -4.93 -6.19 2.11
N SER A 93 -4.17 -6.01 1.04
CA SER A 93 -3.40 -4.78 0.80
C SER A 93 -4.30 -3.55 0.64
N ILE A 94 -5.41 -3.68 -0.08
CA ILE A 94 -6.39 -2.59 -0.23
C ILE A 94 -7.01 -2.23 1.13
N LEU A 95 -7.45 -3.22 1.88
CA LEU A 95 -8.10 -3.01 3.17
C LEU A 95 -7.12 -2.42 4.20
N ALA A 96 -5.89 -2.95 4.26
CA ALA A 96 -4.82 -2.43 5.11
C ALA A 96 -4.48 -0.98 4.74
N PHE A 97 -4.40 -0.66 3.44
CA PHE A 97 -4.16 0.70 2.96
C PHE A 97 -5.27 1.68 3.40
N ILE A 98 -6.53 1.27 3.33
CA ILE A 98 -7.66 2.09 3.80
C ILE A 98 -7.55 2.33 5.31
N TYR A 99 -7.28 1.29 6.10
CA TYR A 99 -7.09 1.43 7.55
C TYR A 99 -5.90 2.33 7.89
N MET A 100 -4.75 2.11 7.23
CA MET A 100 -3.58 2.95 7.42
C MET A 100 -3.86 4.41 7.09
N PHE A 101 -4.50 4.69 5.96
CA PHE A 101 -4.81 6.06 5.56
C PHE A 101 -5.64 6.79 6.62
N ILE A 102 -6.67 6.13 7.16
CA ILE A 102 -7.54 6.71 8.19
C ILE A 102 -6.77 6.91 9.49
N PHE A 103 -6.08 5.88 9.99
CA PHE A 103 -5.42 5.92 11.30
C PHE A 103 -4.17 6.80 11.31
N VAL A 104 -3.36 6.76 10.25
CA VAL A 104 -2.17 7.63 10.14
C VAL A 104 -2.57 9.08 10.00
N MET A 105 -3.65 9.38 9.27
CA MET A 105 -4.19 10.74 9.19
C MET A 105 -4.64 11.25 10.57
N LEU A 106 -5.36 10.42 11.33
CA LEU A 106 -5.78 10.75 12.70
C LEU A 106 -4.58 10.94 13.63
N LEU A 107 -3.57 10.07 13.53
CA LEU A 107 -2.34 10.18 14.31
C LEU A 107 -1.60 11.49 14.00
N LYS A 108 -1.43 11.84 12.72
CA LYS A 108 -0.78 13.09 12.32
C LYS A 108 -1.51 14.32 12.88
N ILE A 109 -2.83 14.32 12.85
CA ILE A 109 -3.63 15.39 13.48
C ILE A 109 -3.36 15.44 14.98
N ALA A 110 -3.33 14.30 15.67
CA ALA A 110 -3.04 14.24 17.10
C ALA A 110 -1.61 14.70 17.43
N VAL A 111 -0.61 14.30 16.63
CA VAL A 111 0.80 14.74 16.79
C VAL A 111 0.92 16.25 16.67
N ILE A 112 0.29 16.85 15.66
CA ILE A 112 0.30 18.31 15.47
C ILE A 112 -0.39 19.01 16.66
N LYS A 113 -1.54 18.49 17.11
CA LYS A 113 -2.34 19.12 18.17
C LYS A 113 -1.70 19.04 19.55
N TYR A 114 -1.04 17.91 19.86
CA TYR A 114 -0.52 17.62 21.20
C TYR A 114 1.00 17.70 21.29
N GLY A 115 1.72 17.92 20.18
CA GLY A 115 3.17 18.11 20.17
C GLY A 115 3.97 16.87 20.61
N PHE A 116 3.52 15.66 20.22
CA PHE A 116 4.23 14.42 20.57
C PHE A 116 5.65 14.39 20.02
N LYS A 117 6.56 13.74 20.78
CA LYS A 117 7.95 13.55 20.35
C LYS A 117 8.01 12.69 19.08
N PRO A 118 8.97 12.94 18.16
CA PRO A 118 9.11 12.18 16.91
C PRO A 118 9.21 10.66 17.10
N MET A 119 9.90 10.22 18.16
CA MET A 119 10.04 8.80 18.50
C MET A 119 8.70 8.15 18.83
N PHE A 120 7.82 8.87 19.52
CA PHE A 120 6.47 8.37 19.82
C PHE A 120 5.63 8.21 18.55
N SER A 121 5.73 9.18 17.63
CA SER A 121 5.04 9.11 16.33
C SER A 121 5.46 7.88 15.54
N MET A 122 6.76 7.61 15.46
CA MET A 122 7.31 6.46 14.73
C MET A 122 6.85 5.11 15.32
N ILE A 123 6.86 4.98 16.65
CA ILE A 123 6.38 3.75 17.31
C ILE A 123 4.88 3.59 17.09
N ALA A 124 4.11 4.66 17.20
CA ALA A 124 2.67 4.64 16.99
C ALA A 124 2.33 4.29 15.52
N GLU A 125 3.04 4.83 14.54
CA GLU A 125 2.89 4.47 13.12
C GLU A 125 3.15 2.98 12.91
N PHE A 126 4.25 2.43 13.42
CA PHE A 126 4.57 1.01 13.32
C PHE A 126 3.46 0.12 13.93
N ILE A 127 2.94 0.48 15.11
CA ILE A 127 1.85 -0.27 15.75
C ILE A 127 0.57 -0.19 14.92
N LEU A 128 0.26 0.96 14.33
CA LEU A 128 -0.90 1.13 13.46
C LEU A 128 -0.80 0.32 12.17
N GLU A 129 0.37 0.31 11.53
CA GLU A 129 0.64 -0.49 10.34
C GLU A 129 0.48 -1.99 10.64
N PHE A 130 1.11 -2.45 11.73
CA PHE A 130 0.98 -3.83 12.19
C PHE A 130 -0.49 -4.18 12.45
N SER A 131 -1.21 -3.34 13.18
CA SER A 131 -2.61 -3.58 13.53
C SER A 131 -3.52 -3.58 12.29
N ALA A 132 -3.33 -2.65 11.36
CA ALA A 132 -4.09 -2.56 10.14
C ALA A 132 -3.93 -3.82 9.28
N LEU A 133 -2.70 -4.29 9.11
CA LEU A 133 -2.42 -5.50 8.33
C LEU A 133 -2.96 -6.75 9.03
N TYR A 134 -2.72 -6.89 10.34
CA TYR A 134 -3.20 -8.03 11.11
C TYR A 134 -4.74 -8.15 11.09
N LEU A 135 -5.43 -7.03 11.29
CA LEU A 135 -6.89 -6.99 11.23
C LEU A 135 -7.40 -7.33 9.82
N SER A 136 -6.76 -6.82 8.78
CA SER A 136 -7.11 -7.10 7.38
C SER A 136 -6.93 -8.58 7.05
N LEU A 137 -5.79 -9.18 7.44
CA LEU A 137 -5.54 -10.61 7.30
C LEU A 137 -6.58 -11.46 8.03
N SER A 138 -6.85 -11.10 9.30
CA SER A 138 -7.79 -11.86 10.13
C SER A 138 -9.22 -11.76 9.60
N TYR A 139 -9.68 -10.57 9.22
CA TYR A 139 -11.01 -10.39 8.69
C TYR A 139 -11.21 -11.15 7.38
N LEU A 140 -10.30 -10.99 6.42
CA LEU A 140 -10.45 -11.59 5.11
C LEU A 140 -10.28 -13.11 5.12
N SER A 141 -9.39 -13.66 5.96
CA SER A 141 -9.24 -15.12 6.07
C SER A 141 -10.42 -15.79 6.77
N ASN A 142 -11.06 -15.11 7.71
CA ASN A 142 -12.14 -15.73 8.49
C ASN A 142 -13.53 -15.53 7.83
N GLU A 143 -13.76 -14.37 7.19
CA GLU A 143 -15.10 -13.97 6.77
C GLU A 143 -15.31 -14.00 5.25
N VAL A 144 -14.23 -13.87 4.46
CA VAL A 144 -14.37 -13.66 3.01
C VAL A 144 -13.77 -14.81 2.19
N PHE A 145 -12.60 -15.29 2.57
CA PHE A 145 -11.88 -16.34 1.83
C PHE A 145 -11.88 -17.66 2.59
N ASN A 146 -12.96 -18.42 2.50
CA ASN A 146 -13.07 -19.77 3.13
C ASN A 146 -12.06 -20.79 2.58
N THR A 147 -11.38 -20.46 1.46
CA THR A 147 -10.37 -21.30 0.82
C THR A 147 -8.95 -21.02 1.29
N ILE A 148 -8.77 -20.03 2.18
CA ILE A 148 -7.47 -19.64 2.72
C ILE A 148 -7.56 -19.69 4.24
N ASP A 149 -6.85 -20.65 4.82
CA ASP A 149 -6.75 -20.79 6.27
C ASP A 149 -5.37 -20.31 6.74
N LEU A 150 -5.37 -19.34 7.63
CA LEU A 150 -4.19 -18.78 8.26
C LEU A 150 -4.21 -19.09 9.74
N SER A 151 -3.25 -19.90 10.21
CA SER A 151 -3.08 -20.13 11.65
C SER A 151 -2.77 -18.79 12.37
N LEU A 152 -3.05 -18.71 13.66
CA LEU A 152 -2.73 -17.52 14.46
C LEU A 152 -1.26 -17.12 14.34
N THR A 153 -0.37 -18.11 14.43
CA THR A 153 1.08 -17.90 14.27
C THR A 153 1.41 -17.42 12.85
N GLY A 154 0.77 -18.00 11.82
CA GLY A 154 0.92 -17.57 10.44
C GLY A 154 0.55 -16.10 10.25
N LYS A 155 -0.59 -15.65 10.78
CA LYS A 155 -1.02 -14.23 10.73
C LYS A 155 0.01 -13.30 11.35
N ILE A 156 0.52 -13.64 12.55
CA ILE A 156 1.53 -12.84 13.25
C ILE A 156 2.84 -12.78 12.45
N VAL A 157 3.35 -13.91 11.98
CA VAL A 157 4.61 -13.98 11.24
C VAL A 157 4.53 -13.20 9.92
N ILE A 158 3.43 -13.36 9.16
CA ILE A 158 3.19 -12.60 7.93
C ILE A 158 3.18 -11.10 8.23
N THR A 159 2.43 -10.70 9.26
CA THR A 159 2.30 -9.29 9.63
C THR A 159 3.64 -8.68 10.02
N VAL A 160 4.41 -9.36 10.88
CA VAL A 160 5.75 -8.89 11.30
C VAL A 160 6.68 -8.73 10.11
N LEU A 161 6.80 -9.77 9.27
CA LEU A 161 7.71 -9.74 8.12
C LEU A 161 7.31 -8.66 7.12
N PHE A 162 6.04 -8.54 6.80
CA PHE A 162 5.55 -7.54 5.86
C PHE A 162 5.78 -6.11 6.40
N THR A 163 5.44 -5.85 7.66
CA THR A 163 5.66 -4.53 8.29
C THR A 163 7.15 -4.18 8.33
N LEU A 164 8.03 -5.14 8.64
CA LEU A 164 9.48 -4.92 8.63
C LEU A 164 10.01 -4.59 7.23
N ILE A 165 9.52 -5.26 6.19
CA ILE A 165 9.92 -4.97 4.80
C ILE A 165 9.51 -3.54 4.43
N PHE A 166 8.27 -3.14 4.71
CA PHE A 166 7.77 -1.81 4.35
C PHE A 166 8.44 -0.70 5.17
N SER A 167 8.56 -0.85 6.49
CA SER A 167 9.28 0.09 7.35
C SER A 167 10.76 0.21 6.96
N GLY A 168 11.40 -0.91 6.56
CA GLY A 168 12.77 -0.90 6.04
C GLY A 168 12.88 -0.13 4.73
N MET A 169 11.95 -0.31 3.81
CA MET A 169 11.91 0.42 2.54
C MET A 169 11.71 1.93 2.75
N GLU A 170 10.81 2.33 3.65
CA GLU A 170 10.58 3.73 3.99
C GLU A 170 11.83 4.39 4.56
N ASN A 171 12.53 3.72 5.48
CA ASN A 171 13.80 4.21 6.02
C ASN A 171 14.87 4.39 4.94
N LEU A 172 14.98 3.45 4.00
CA LEU A 172 15.91 3.57 2.86
C LEU A 172 15.55 4.75 1.96
N MET A 173 14.28 4.96 1.65
CA MET A 173 13.84 6.10 0.86
C MET A 173 14.16 7.43 1.56
N ASN A 174 13.88 7.54 2.85
CA ASN A 174 14.20 8.73 3.64
C ASN A 174 15.71 9.03 3.65
N GLN A 175 16.56 8.00 3.74
CA GLN A 175 18.02 8.17 3.64
C GLN A 175 18.46 8.66 2.27
N ILE A 176 17.87 8.14 1.19
CA ILE A 176 18.15 8.56 -0.19
C ILE A 176 17.77 10.03 -0.36
N ASP A 177 16.61 10.45 0.13
CA ASP A 177 16.15 11.84 0.07
C ASP A 177 17.09 12.80 0.80
N ILE A 178 17.55 12.42 1.99
CA ILE A 178 18.56 13.19 2.76
C ILE A 178 19.86 13.32 1.97
N LEU A 179 20.35 12.23 1.38
CA LEU A 179 21.58 12.23 0.59
C LEU A 179 21.43 13.12 -0.66
N GLN A 180 20.30 13.05 -1.34
CA GLN A 180 20.02 13.90 -2.50
C GLN A 180 19.93 15.38 -2.13
N LYS A 181 19.31 15.71 -0.99
CA LYS A 181 19.23 17.08 -0.48
C LYS A 181 20.62 17.62 -0.16
N ASN A 182 21.44 16.87 0.55
CA ASN A 182 22.82 17.23 0.88
C ASN A 182 23.67 17.45 -0.37
N LYS A 183 23.48 16.62 -1.41
CA LYS A 183 24.20 16.78 -2.70
C LYS A 183 23.78 18.03 -3.45
N ARG A 184 22.52 18.45 -3.36
CA ARG A 184 22.03 19.72 -3.95
C ARG A 184 22.55 20.94 -3.22
N GLU A 185 22.66 20.85 -1.88
CA GLU A 185 23.14 21.96 -1.04
C GLU A 185 24.68 22.08 -1.07
N ASN A 186 25.43 20.98 -1.31
CA ASN A 186 26.89 20.97 -1.39
C ASN A 186 27.40 20.30 -2.67
N PRO A 187 27.32 20.98 -3.85
CA PRO A 187 27.77 20.42 -5.13
C PRO A 187 29.27 20.19 -5.25
N ARG A 188 30.07 20.55 -4.21
CA ARG A 188 31.52 20.36 -4.19
C ARG A 188 31.99 19.01 -3.62
N LEU A 189 31.07 18.15 -3.21
CA LEU A 189 31.37 16.81 -2.65
C LEU A 189 31.11 15.67 -3.62
N SER A 190 30.97 15.96 -4.92
CA SER A 190 30.76 14.96 -5.98
C SER A 190 32.00 14.79 -6.84
#